data_359a8ba9eba795da6ea5eea0b9210a93
#
_entry.id   359a8ba9eba795da6ea5eea0b9210a93
#
_cell.length_a   1.000
_cell.length_b   1.000
_cell.length_c   1.000
_cell.angle_alpha   90.00
_cell.angle_beta   90.00
_cell.angle_gamma   90.00
#
_symmetry.space_group_name_H-M   'P 1'
#
loop_
_entity.id
_entity.type
_entity.pdbx_description
1 polymer ?
#
loop_
_entity_poly.entity_id
_entity_poly.type
_entity_poly.pdbx_seq_one_letter_code
_entity_poly.pdbx_strand_id
1 'polypeptide(L)'
;GLANPKTIIDTTPFRWNKKNYNDYRDYGLTNSVEDVIMKSSNTGTIRMALAAGSAAQKKTLKDLGFFKSLPIELVEASRSKPLIPKNWSDSSTITISYGHGISATPMHLASAYSIIANGGFKVLPTLKKQIPTNAKKEQVISTKTSEQLTSMLRRVVSENDGTATMGNVYGYQVAGKTGTADKIKPSGGYYKDKVMTTFASIFPASNPKYTLIVTLDEPEIEVLGKRKRTAGFTAVPVAAEIISRVAPILNLRPIATNDAMGYTSISSQ
;
A
#
# COMPACT_ATOMS: atom_id res chain seq x y z
N GLY A 1 -19.19 -5.89 -9.37
CA GLY A 1 -18.09 -6.32 -8.55
C GLY A 1 -18.50 -7.40 -7.55
N LEU A 2 -17.51 -8.18 -7.10
CA LEU A 2 -17.73 -9.25 -6.11
C LEU A 2 -17.95 -8.69 -4.68
N ALA A 3 -17.46 -7.50 -4.41
CA ALA A 3 -17.53 -6.88 -3.10
C ALA A 3 -17.60 -5.35 -3.20
N ASN A 4 -18.01 -4.72 -2.11
CA ASN A 4 -17.94 -3.29 -1.87
C ASN A 4 -17.30 -3.04 -0.49
N PRO A 5 -16.96 -1.80 -0.12
CA PRO A 5 -16.28 -1.51 1.14
C PRO A 5 -16.95 -2.05 2.40
N LYS A 6 -18.27 -2.19 2.39
CA LYS A 6 -19.07 -2.69 3.54
C LYS A 6 -19.33 -4.20 3.52
N THR A 7 -18.90 -4.91 2.47
CA THR A 7 -19.05 -6.37 2.40
C THR A 7 -18.28 -7.01 3.56
N ILE A 8 -18.96 -7.90 4.28
CA ILE A 8 -18.38 -8.61 5.44
C ILE A 8 -17.55 -9.79 4.97
N ILE A 9 -16.37 -9.91 5.50
CA ILE A 9 -15.37 -10.94 5.21
C ILE A 9 -15.06 -11.69 6.50
N ASP A 10 -15.00 -13.00 6.43
CA ASP A 10 -14.49 -13.86 7.51
C ASP A 10 -12.99 -13.59 7.70
N THR A 11 -12.58 -13.28 8.92
CA THR A 11 -11.18 -12.98 9.30
C THR A 11 -10.64 -13.98 10.32
N THR A 12 -11.31 -15.12 10.50
CA THR A 12 -10.80 -16.20 11.35
C THR A 12 -9.51 -16.81 10.79
N PRO A 13 -8.69 -17.49 11.60
CA PRO A 13 -7.53 -18.23 11.15
C PRO A 13 -7.86 -19.09 9.93
N PHE A 14 -6.97 -19.09 8.94
CA PHE A 14 -7.18 -19.77 7.66
C PHE A 14 -6.14 -20.87 7.48
N ARG A 15 -6.57 -22.06 7.08
CA ARG A 15 -5.69 -23.20 6.82
C ARG A 15 -5.77 -23.62 5.35
N TRP A 16 -4.62 -23.77 4.70
CA TRP A 16 -4.49 -24.24 3.33
C TRP A 16 -3.27 -25.14 3.17
N ASN A 17 -3.43 -26.32 2.58
CA ASN A 17 -2.34 -27.27 2.35
C ASN A 17 -1.41 -27.46 3.57
N LYS A 18 -1.98 -27.77 4.73
CA LYS A 18 -1.27 -27.97 6.01
C LYS A 18 -0.59 -26.70 6.58
N LYS A 19 -0.67 -25.55 5.91
CA LYS A 19 -0.12 -24.27 6.40
C LYS A 19 -1.24 -23.46 7.04
N ASN A 20 -0.96 -22.89 8.22
CA ASN A 20 -1.86 -21.96 8.90
C ASN A 20 -1.48 -20.53 8.53
N TYR A 21 -2.49 -19.70 8.29
CA TYR A 21 -2.38 -18.28 8.04
C TYR A 21 -3.15 -17.54 9.10
N ASN A 22 -2.50 -16.59 9.76
CA ASN A 22 -3.04 -15.80 10.85
C ASN A 22 -2.81 -14.33 10.56
N ASP A 23 -3.60 -13.49 11.17
CA ASP A 23 -3.35 -12.07 11.23
C ASP A 23 -2.26 -11.74 12.26
N TYR A 24 -1.72 -10.54 12.20
CA TYR A 24 -0.71 -10.08 13.15
C TYR A 24 -1.21 -10.04 14.59
N ARG A 25 -2.52 -9.76 14.75
CA ARG A 25 -3.26 -9.82 16.02
C ARG A 25 -4.68 -10.31 15.74
N ASP A 26 -5.42 -10.66 16.77
CA ASP A 26 -6.84 -10.99 16.62
C ASP A 26 -7.64 -9.72 16.26
N TYR A 27 -8.32 -9.78 15.12
CA TYR A 27 -9.21 -8.72 14.64
C TYR A 27 -10.68 -9.07 14.75
N GLY A 28 -11.02 -10.19 15.42
CA GLY A 28 -12.37 -10.74 15.51
C GLY A 28 -12.72 -11.69 14.36
N LEU A 29 -13.93 -12.23 14.42
CA LEU A 29 -14.37 -13.27 13.48
C LEU A 29 -14.65 -12.74 12.07
N THR A 30 -15.13 -11.51 11.99
CA THR A 30 -15.51 -10.89 10.72
C THR A 30 -15.14 -9.41 10.70
N ASN A 31 -14.79 -8.91 9.52
CA ASN A 31 -14.52 -7.49 9.28
C ASN A 31 -15.10 -7.07 7.93
N SER A 32 -15.42 -5.79 7.76
CA SER A 32 -15.74 -5.25 6.45
C SER A 32 -14.49 -5.21 5.54
N VAL A 33 -14.66 -5.15 4.23
CA VAL A 33 -13.54 -4.98 3.29
C VAL A 33 -12.69 -3.76 3.65
N GLU A 34 -13.31 -2.65 4.04
CA GLU A 34 -12.58 -1.46 4.45
C GLU A 34 -11.77 -1.67 5.73
N ASP A 35 -12.26 -2.46 6.68
CA ASP A 35 -11.53 -2.80 7.90
C ASP A 35 -10.41 -3.82 7.65
N VAL A 36 -10.62 -4.78 6.75
CA VAL A 36 -9.57 -5.70 6.27
C VAL A 36 -8.38 -4.91 5.72
N ILE A 37 -8.65 -3.86 4.91
CA ILE A 37 -7.60 -3.00 4.36
C ILE A 37 -6.97 -2.14 5.45
N MET A 38 -7.77 -1.52 6.31
CA MET A 38 -7.31 -0.62 7.38
C MET A 38 -6.41 -1.34 8.38
N LYS A 39 -6.86 -2.50 8.87
CA LYS A 39 -6.14 -3.33 9.84
C LYS A 39 -5.04 -4.18 9.21
N SER A 40 -5.03 -4.27 7.87
CA SER A 40 -4.11 -5.14 7.12
C SER A 40 -4.28 -6.63 7.45
N SER A 41 -5.54 -7.12 7.48
CA SER A 41 -5.84 -8.52 7.74
C SER A 41 -5.33 -9.40 6.59
N ASN A 42 -4.44 -10.33 6.89
CA ASN A 42 -3.96 -11.33 5.94
C ASN A 42 -5.06 -12.32 5.61
N THR A 43 -5.77 -12.82 6.63
CA THR A 43 -6.81 -13.84 6.48
C THR A 43 -7.98 -13.34 5.66
N GLY A 44 -8.44 -12.10 5.91
CA GLY A 44 -9.47 -11.45 5.12
C GLY A 44 -9.03 -11.22 3.66
N THR A 45 -7.80 -10.76 3.46
CA THR A 45 -7.23 -10.53 2.12
C THR A 45 -7.09 -11.83 1.32
N ILE A 46 -6.66 -12.93 1.96
CA ILE A 46 -6.60 -14.26 1.35
C ILE A 46 -7.97 -14.69 0.84
N ARG A 47 -9.01 -14.58 1.66
CA ARG A 47 -10.38 -14.99 1.27
C ARG A 47 -10.92 -14.16 0.11
N MET A 48 -10.69 -12.85 0.12
CA MET A 48 -11.06 -11.98 -1.00
C MET A 48 -10.33 -12.37 -2.29
N ALA A 49 -9.04 -12.68 -2.21
CA ALA A 49 -8.25 -13.08 -3.39
C ALA A 49 -8.68 -14.43 -3.94
N LEU A 50 -8.99 -15.40 -3.09
CA LEU A 50 -9.51 -16.70 -3.51
C LEU A 50 -10.92 -16.58 -4.13
N ALA A 51 -11.78 -15.73 -3.57
CA ALA A 51 -13.10 -15.45 -4.14
C ALA A 51 -13.01 -14.77 -5.53
N ALA A 52 -12.03 -13.88 -5.72
CA ALA A 52 -11.77 -13.25 -7.02
C ALA A 52 -11.14 -14.23 -8.03
N GLY A 53 -10.34 -15.16 -7.55
CA GLY A 53 -9.64 -16.16 -8.34
C GLY A 53 -8.31 -15.69 -8.96
N SER A 54 -7.46 -16.65 -9.27
CA SER A 54 -6.10 -16.40 -9.77
C SER A 54 -6.08 -15.63 -11.11
N ALA A 55 -7.05 -15.86 -11.98
CA ALA A 55 -7.15 -15.16 -13.27
C ALA A 55 -7.40 -13.67 -13.10
N ALA A 56 -8.31 -13.28 -12.21
CA ALA A 56 -8.59 -11.88 -11.90
C ALA A 56 -7.40 -11.21 -11.21
N GLN A 57 -6.74 -11.89 -10.26
CA GLN A 57 -5.54 -11.37 -9.62
C GLN A 57 -4.40 -11.12 -10.62
N LYS A 58 -4.12 -12.09 -11.50
CA LYS A 58 -3.11 -11.94 -12.57
C LYS A 58 -3.44 -10.77 -13.49
N LYS A 59 -4.69 -10.70 -13.94
CA LYS A 59 -5.15 -9.64 -14.84
C LYS A 59 -4.94 -8.27 -14.18
N THR A 60 -5.38 -8.10 -12.93
CA THR A 60 -5.22 -6.84 -12.19
C THR A 60 -3.75 -6.43 -12.06
N LEU A 61 -2.87 -7.34 -11.64
CA LEU A 61 -1.44 -7.05 -11.52
C LEU A 61 -0.79 -6.73 -12.87
N LYS A 62 -1.20 -7.41 -13.95
CA LYS A 62 -0.73 -7.11 -15.31
C LYS A 62 -1.16 -5.72 -15.76
N ASP A 63 -2.41 -5.35 -15.53
CA ASP A 63 -2.99 -4.06 -15.93
C ASP A 63 -2.35 -2.91 -15.13
N LEU A 64 -1.99 -3.16 -13.86
CA LEU A 64 -1.22 -2.25 -13.01
C LEU A 64 0.29 -2.17 -13.37
N GLY A 65 0.79 -2.98 -14.30
CA GLY A 65 2.16 -2.92 -14.79
C GLY A 65 3.15 -3.88 -14.14
N PHE A 66 2.72 -4.77 -13.22
CA PHE A 66 3.63 -5.66 -12.48
C PHE A 66 4.19 -6.85 -13.29
N PHE A 67 3.96 -6.93 -14.60
CA PHE A 67 4.47 -8.00 -15.45
C PHE A 67 5.54 -7.56 -16.46
N LYS A 68 5.83 -6.25 -16.50
CA LYS A 68 6.79 -5.64 -17.44
C LYS A 68 7.73 -4.68 -16.74
N SER A 69 8.87 -4.41 -17.33
CA SER A 69 9.66 -3.23 -16.99
C SER A 69 8.85 -1.96 -17.31
N LEU A 70 9.03 -0.91 -16.52
CA LEU A 70 8.36 0.36 -16.75
C LEU A 70 9.07 1.15 -17.87
N PRO A 71 8.33 1.85 -18.73
CA PRO A 71 8.88 2.66 -19.82
C PRO A 71 9.33 4.03 -19.30
N ILE A 72 10.28 4.05 -18.38
CA ILE A 72 10.93 5.28 -17.89
C ILE A 72 12.31 5.41 -18.52
N GLU A 73 12.77 6.63 -18.76
CA GLU A 73 14.00 6.95 -19.49
C GLU A 73 15.28 6.77 -18.65
N LEU A 74 15.31 5.71 -17.83
CA LEU A 74 16.49 5.26 -17.09
C LEU A 74 17.01 3.98 -17.75
N VAL A 75 18.32 3.90 -17.96
CA VAL A 75 18.98 2.73 -18.56
C VAL A 75 18.68 1.45 -17.77
N GLU A 76 18.65 1.56 -16.45
CA GLU A 76 18.40 0.46 -15.50
C GLU A 76 16.95 -0.05 -15.56
N ALA A 77 16.02 0.79 -15.99
CA ALA A 77 14.59 0.46 -16.02
C ALA A 77 14.30 -0.76 -16.91
N SER A 78 15.01 -0.91 -18.03
CA SER A 78 14.85 -2.04 -18.94
C SER A 78 15.15 -3.39 -18.28
N ARG A 79 16.02 -3.41 -17.26
CA ARG A 79 16.42 -4.60 -16.49
C ARG A 79 15.59 -4.80 -15.23
N SER A 80 14.72 -3.86 -14.88
CA SER A 80 13.95 -3.84 -13.62
C SER A 80 12.57 -4.50 -13.77
N LYS A 81 12.52 -5.66 -14.43
CA LYS A 81 11.27 -6.43 -14.56
C LYS A 81 10.91 -7.05 -13.19
N PRO A 82 9.63 -6.97 -12.76
CA PRO A 82 9.18 -7.64 -11.56
C PRO A 82 9.41 -9.14 -11.60
N LEU A 83 9.74 -9.72 -10.44
CA LEU A 83 9.87 -11.15 -10.26
C LEU A 83 8.51 -11.72 -9.87
N ILE A 84 7.98 -12.62 -10.69
CA ILE A 84 6.69 -13.28 -10.50
C ILE A 84 6.86 -14.79 -10.55
N PRO A 85 5.97 -15.58 -9.94
CA PRO A 85 6.03 -17.04 -10.03
C PRO A 85 5.95 -17.52 -11.50
N LYS A 86 6.82 -18.44 -11.88
CA LYS A 86 6.74 -19.09 -13.20
C LYS A 86 5.42 -19.85 -13.34
N ASN A 87 5.08 -20.64 -12.30
CA ASN A 87 3.83 -21.37 -12.19
C ASN A 87 2.97 -20.73 -11.12
N TRP A 88 1.82 -20.19 -11.51
CA TRP A 88 0.91 -19.53 -10.59
C TRP A 88 -0.12 -20.54 -10.08
N SER A 89 0.00 -20.93 -8.83
CA SER A 89 -0.91 -21.84 -8.12
C SER A 89 -1.83 -21.06 -7.17
N ASP A 90 -2.78 -21.76 -6.53
CA ASP A 90 -3.57 -21.17 -5.45
C ASP A 90 -2.69 -20.69 -4.29
N SER A 91 -1.60 -21.42 -3.99
CA SER A 91 -0.61 -20.96 -3.01
C SER A 91 0.05 -19.64 -3.42
N SER A 92 0.29 -19.45 -4.73
CA SER A 92 0.78 -18.16 -5.24
C SER A 92 -0.29 -17.07 -5.07
N THR A 93 -1.55 -17.37 -5.40
CA THR A 93 -2.67 -16.44 -5.22
C THR A 93 -2.80 -16.01 -3.76
N ILE A 94 -2.71 -16.96 -2.83
CA ILE A 94 -2.74 -16.71 -1.39
C ILE A 94 -1.58 -15.81 -0.97
N THR A 95 -0.35 -16.17 -1.30
CA THR A 95 0.84 -15.43 -0.82
C THR A 95 0.93 -14.03 -1.42
N ILE A 96 0.62 -13.89 -2.70
CA ILE A 96 0.64 -12.60 -3.39
C ILE A 96 -0.43 -11.65 -2.84
N SER A 97 -1.57 -12.16 -2.38
CA SER A 97 -2.66 -11.34 -1.87
C SER A 97 -2.25 -10.45 -0.68
N TYR A 98 -1.35 -10.92 0.16
CA TYR A 98 -0.84 -10.15 1.30
C TYR A 98 0.64 -9.70 1.14
N GLY A 99 1.17 -9.72 -0.09
CA GLY A 99 2.43 -9.07 -0.45
C GLY A 99 3.67 -9.96 -0.45
N HIS A 100 3.53 -11.29 -0.52
CA HIS A 100 4.64 -12.23 -0.66
C HIS A 100 4.61 -12.95 -2.04
N GLY A 101 5.75 -13.51 -2.46
CA GLY A 101 5.82 -14.29 -3.70
C GLY A 101 5.88 -13.47 -4.99
N ILE A 102 5.91 -12.15 -4.88
CA ILE A 102 6.18 -11.22 -5.99
C ILE A 102 7.19 -10.17 -5.49
N SER A 103 8.08 -9.72 -6.37
CA SER A 103 9.00 -8.63 -6.09
C SER A 103 8.94 -7.61 -7.21
N ALA A 104 8.83 -6.33 -6.86
CA ALA A 104 8.74 -5.22 -7.80
C ALA A 104 9.55 -4.04 -7.30
N THR A 105 9.91 -3.12 -8.19
CA THR A 105 10.62 -1.90 -7.77
C THR A 105 9.66 -0.91 -7.11
N PRO A 106 10.17 0.02 -6.28
CA PRO A 106 9.36 1.11 -5.75
C PRO A 106 8.67 1.93 -6.85
N MET A 107 9.25 2.04 -8.04
CA MET A 107 8.66 2.73 -9.18
C MET A 107 7.41 2.01 -9.73
N HIS A 108 7.39 0.67 -9.74
CA HIS A 108 6.16 -0.08 -10.08
C HIS A 108 5.04 0.23 -9.09
N LEU A 109 5.39 0.31 -7.81
CA LEU A 109 4.43 0.63 -6.77
C LEU A 109 3.92 2.07 -6.92
N ALA A 110 4.82 3.03 -7.18
CA ALA A 110 4.45 4.43 -7.45
C ALA A 110 3.51 4.54 -8.67
N SER A 111 3.81 3.81 -9.76
CA SER A 111 2.96 3.78 -10.95
C SER A 111 1.57 3.21 -10.65
N ALA A 112 1.48 2.11 -9.89
CA ALA A 112 0.19 1.52 -9.50
C ALA A 112 -0.62 2.46 -8.59
N TYR A 113 0.01 3.10 -7.61
CA TYR A 113 -0.64 4.09 -6.75
C TYR A 113 -1.06 5.35 -7.52
N SER A 114 -0.29 5.75 -8.54
CA SER A 114 -0.68 6.85 -9.43
C SER A 114 -1.95 6.54 -10.22
N ILE A 115 -2.18 5.28 -10.61
CA ILE A 115 -3.44 4.87 -11.23
C ILE A 115 -4.61 5.06 -10.26
N ILE A 116 -4.44 4.63 -9.00
CA ILE A 116 -5.46 4.84 -7.96
C ILE A 116 -5.69 6.34 -7.75
N ALA A 117 -4.63 7.14 -7.62
CA ALA A 117 -4.71 8.58 -7.41
C ALA A 117 -5.30 9.36 -8.59
N ASN A 118 -5.26 8.80 -9.80
CA ASN A 118 -5.67 9.46 -11.05
C ASN A 118 -7.05 8.98 -11.56
N GLY A 119 -7.97 8.65 -10.66
CA GLY A 119 -9.33 8.22 -11.04
C GLY A 119 -9.37 6.88 -11.78
N GLY A 120 -8.35 6.05 -11.63
CA GLY A 120 -8.25 4.73 -12.26
C GLY A 120 -7.61 4.71 -13.66
N PHE A 121 -7.15 5.86 -14.14
CA PHE A 121 -6.50 5.94 -15.45
C PHE A 121 -5.00 5.71 -15.36
N LYS A 122 -4.48 5.00 -16.36
CA LYS A 122 -3.07 4.67 -16.46
C LYS A 122 -2.19 5.90 -16.56
N VAL A 123 -1.12 5.90 -15.78
CA VAL A 123 -0.04 6.89 -15.83
C VAL A 123 1.24 6.13 -16.14
N LEU A 124 1.91 6.50 -17.22
CA LEU A 124 3.23 5.97 -17.56
C LEU A 124 4.29 6.89 -16.93
N PRO A 125 5.22 6.33 -16.15
CA PRO A 125 6.29 7.14 -15.56
C PRO A 125 7.22 7.65 -16.64
N THR A 126 7.64 8.91 -16.51
CA THR A 126 8.59 9.58 -17.41
C THR A 126 9.35 10.65 -16.65
N LEU A 127 10.62 10.88 -17.00
CA LEU A 127 11.45 11.99 -16.51
C LEU A 127 11.32 13.23 -17.40
N LYS A 128 10.68 13.09 -18.58
CA LYS A 128 10.50 14.19 -19.51
C LYS A 128 9.24 14.97 -19.18
N LYS A 129 9.32 16.29 -19.24
CA LYS A 129 8.14 17.14 -19.14
C LYS A 129 7.15 16.77 -20.25
N GLN A 130 5.95 16.39 -19.87
CA GLN A 130 4.89 16.03 -20.81
C GLN A 130 4.11 17.28 -21.23
N ILE A 131 3.79 17.34 -22.52
CA ILE A 131 2.80 18.29 -23.04
C ILE A 131 1.45 17.61 -22.94
N PRO A 132 0.42 18.28 -22.39
CA PRO A 132 -0.93 17.73 -22.35
C PRO A 132 -1.41 17.30 -23.73
N THR A 133 -1.87 16.08 -23.87
CA THR A 133 -2.41 15.56 -25.13
C THR A 133 -3.88 15.16 -24.93
N ASN A 134 -4.68 15.27 -26.00
CA ASN A 134 -6.06 14.79 -26.05
C ASN A 134 -6.15 13.28 -26.30
N ALA A 135 -5.04 12.55 -26.18
CA ALA A 135 -5.02 11.10 -26.37
C ALA A 135 -5.97 10.40 -25.38
N LYS A 136 -6.69 9.40 -25.86
CA LYS A 136 -7.59 8.58 -25.03
C LYS A 136 -6.77 7.90 -23.94
N LYS A 137 -7.12 8.16 -22.69
CA LYS A 137 -6.47 7.52 -21.53
C LYS A 137 -7.02 6.10 -21.35
N GLU A 138 -6.12 5.14 -21.12
CA GLU A 138 -6.48 3.76 -20.77
C GLU A 138 -7.00 3.73 -19.31
N GLN A 139 -8.23 3.27 -19.11
CA GLN A 139 -8.78 3.08 -17.77
C GLN A 139 -8.51 1.67 -17.28
N VAL A 140 -7.82 1.52 -16.15
CA VAL A 140 -7.43 0.25 -15.52
C VAL A 140 -8.46 -0.20 -14.50
N ILE A 141 -8.94 0.74 -13.67
CA ILE A 141 -10.01 0.53 -12.69
C ILE A 141 -11.04 1.64 -12.84
N SER A 142 -12.28 1.39 -12.43
CA SER A 142 -13.33 2.42 -12.50
C SER A 142 -13.01 3.59 -11.56
N THR A 143 -13.47 4.78 -11.89
CA THR A 143 -13.36 5.98 -11.04
C THR A 143 -13.94 5.72 -9.65
N LYS A 144 -15.11 5.08 -9.59
CA LYS A 144 -15.73 4.66 -8.31
C LYS A 144 -14.82 3.76 -7.49
N THR A 145 -14.14 2.78 -8.11
CA THR A 145 -13.19 1.90 -7.41
C THR A 145 -11.96 2.68 -6.91
N SER A 146 -11.46 3.61 -7.73
CA SER A 146 -10.35 4.51 -7.36
C SER A 146 -10.71 5.35 -6.13
N GLU A 147 -11.88 5.98 -6.10
CA GLU A 147 -12.39 6.77 -4.98
C GLU A 147 -12.56 5.92 -3.71
N GLN A 148 -13.16 4.74 -3.84
CA GLN A 148 -13.31 3.80 -2.72
C GLN A 148 -11.96 3.36 -2.16
N LEU A 149 -10.99 3.02 -3.02
CA LEU A 149 -9.64 2.65 -2.59
C LEU A 149 -8.96 3.82 -1.87
N THR A 150 -9.01 5.03 -2.42
CA THR A 150 -8.43 6.22 -1.79
C THR A 150 -9.04 6.50 -0.41
N SER A 151 -10.37 6.35 -0.28
CA SER A 151 -11.08 6.48 1.00
C SER A 151 -10.62 5.41 2.01
N MET A 152 -10.53 4.14 1.60
CA MET A 152 -10.05 3.06 2.46
C MET A 152 -8.59 3.27 2.86
N LEU A 153 -7.72 3.71 1.93
CA LEU A 153 -6.32 4.05 2.22
C LEU A 153 -6.20 5.26 3.17
N ARG A 154 -7.16 6.20 3.12
CA ARG A 154 -7.21 7.31 4.11
C ARG A 154 -7.49 6.77 5.51
N ARG A 155 -8.41 5.83 5.68
CA ARG A 155 -8.71 5.20 6.98
C ARG A 155 -7.50 4.51 7.60
N VAL A 156 -6.61 3.90 6.79
CA VAL A 156 -5.35 3.30 7.28
C VAL A 156 -4.49 4.31 8.05
N VAL A 157 -4.58 5.60 7.69
CA VAL A 157 -3.79 6.68 8.27
C VAL A 157 -4.56 7.45 9.34
N SER A 158 -5.87 7.67 9.16
CA SER A 158 -6.66 8.55 10.03
C SER A 158 -7.35 7.86 11.20
N GLU A 159 -7.59 6.56 11.11
CA GLU A 159 -8.30 5.81 12.16
C GLU A 159 -7.34 5.24 13.19
N ASN A 160 -7.76 5.17 14.45
CA ASN A 160 -6.91 4.70 15.57
C ASN A 160 -6.41 3.27 15.38
N ASP A 161 -7.21 2.40 14.75
CA ASP A 161 -6.84 1.02 14.44
C ASP A 161 -6.06 0.86 13.14
N GLY A 162 -5.80 1.96 12.44
CA GLY A 162 -5.04 1.99 11.21
C GLY A 162 -3.56 1.66 11.42
N THR A 163 -2.96 0.97 10.45
CA THR A 163 -1.55 0.56 10.55
C THR A 163 -0.55 1.68 10.27
N ALA A 164 -1.02 2.86 9.86
CA ALA A 164 -0.17 4.00 9.48
C ALA A 164 -0.56 5.32 10.18
N THR A 165 -1.02 5.27 11.43
CA THR A 165 -1.47 6.46 12.16
C THR A 165 -0.39 7.52 12.32
N MET A 166 0.89 7.14 12.44
CA MET A 166 2.04 8.07 12.46
C MET A 166 2.27 8.79 11.12
N GLY A 167 1.54 8.41 10.06
CA GLY A 167 1.56 9.04 8.74
C GLY A 167 0.56 10.18 8.59
N ASN A 168 -0.22 10.49 9.63
CA ASN A 168 -1.24 11.54 9.56
C ASN A 168 -0.60 12.93 9.69
N VAL A 169 -0.27 13.53 8.55
CA VAL A 169 0.29 14.90 8.49
C VAL A 169 -0.87 15.89 8.46
N TYR A 170 -0.93 16.74 9.49
CA TYR A 170 -1.99 17.74 9.64
C TYR A 170 -2.13 18.62 8.38
N GLY A 171 -3.35 18.77 7.91
CA GLY A 171 -3.70 19.60 6.74
C GLY A 171 -3.45 18.95 5.38
N TYR A 172 -2.75 17.81 5.30
CA TYR A 172 -2.39 17.21 4.00
C TYR A 172 -3.09 15.91 3.65
N GLN A 173 -3.99 15.44 4.52
CA GLN A 173 -4.87 14.29 4.26
C GLN A 173 -4.14 13.11 3.59
N VAL A 174 -3.11 12.60 4.22
CA VAL A 174 -2.34 11.47 3.69
C VAL A 174 -3.21 10.20 3.70
N ALA A 175 -3.25 9.50 2.57
CA ALA A 175 -3.80 8.16 2.43
C ALA A 175 -2.67 7.19 2.10
N GLY A 176 -2.70 5.95 2.57
CA GLY A 176 -1.62 5.03 2.24
C GLY A 176 -1.76 3.64 2.84
N LYS A 177 -0.80 2.77 2.52
CA LYS A 177 -0.75 1.39 3.02
C LYS A 177 0.66 1.02 3.43
N THR A 178 0.77 0.40 4.58
CA THR A 178 1.99 -0.21 5.09
C THR A 178 2.25 -1.56 4.45
N GLY A 179 3.51 -1.87 4.22
CA GLY A 179 4.01 -3.19 3.88
C GLY A 179 5.22 -3.53 4.75
N THR A 180 5.24 -4.73 5.30
CA THR A 180 6.41 -5.28 6.01
C THR A 180 6.61 -6.69 5.50
N ALA A 181 7.68 -6.92 4.77
CA ALA A 181 7.99 -8.20 4.15
C ALA A 181 9.30 -8.76 4.69
N ASP A 182 9.29 -10.03 5.07
CA ASP A 182 10.51 -10.74 5.43
C ASP A 182 11.43 -10.87 4.21
N LYS A 183 12.73 -10.68 4.39
CA LYS A 183 13.72 -10.83 3.33
C LYS A 183 13.97 -12.30 3.00
N ILE A 184 14.14 -12.57 1.71
CA ILE A 184 14.43 -13.91 1.20
C ILE A 184 15.90 -14.26 1.49
N LYS A 185 16.16 -15.48 1.98
CA LYS A 185 17.50 -16.00 2.15
C LYS A 185 18.08 -16.49 0.81
N PRO A 186 19.39 -16.35 0.58
CA PRO A 186 20.04 -16.94 -0.61
C PRO A 186 19.84 -18.45 -0.70
N SER A 187 19.74 -19.16 0.44
CA SER A 187 19.48 -20.59 0.54
C SER A 187 18.00 -20.99 0.39
N GLY A 188 17.11 -20.02 0.12
CA GLY A 188 15.66 -20.19 0.10
C GLY A 188 15.01 -19.98 1.48
N GLY A 189 13.69 -19.73 1.46
CA GLY A 189 12.94 -19.33 2.65
C GLY A 189 13.19 -17.88 3.05
N TYR A 190 12.74 -17.50 4.25
CA TYR A 190 12.77 -16.12 4.75
C TYR A 190 13.62 -15.99 6.00
N TYR A 191 14.23 -14.80 6.18
CA TYR A 191 14.84 -14.44 7.46
C TYR A 191 13.73 -14.18 8.48
N LYS A 192 13.99 -14.50 9.75
CA LYS A 192 13.05 -14.23 10.85
C LYS A 192 13.20 -12.82 11.44
N ASP A 193 14.34 -12.19 11.17
CA ASP A 193 14.78 -10.96 11.81
C ASP A 193 15.11 -9.82 10.83
N LYS A 194 15.07 -10.09 9.53
CA LYS A 194 15.35 -9.10 8.48
C LYS A 194 14.12 -8.81 7.65
N VAL A 195 13.73 -7.56 7.65
CA VAL A 195 12.52 -7.09 6.93
C VAL A 195 12.86 -5.96 5.97
N MET A 196 12.06 -5.86 4.94
CA MET A 196 11.93 -4.66 4.12
C MET A 196 10.60 -4.00 4.46
N THR A 197 10.61 -2.72 4.79
CA THR A 197 9.40 -1.98 5.10
C THR A 197 9.10 -0.96 4.04
N THR A 198 7.83 -0.80 3.71
CA THR A 198 7.37 0.15 2.71
C THR A 198 6.13 0.88 3.21
N PHE A 199 6.07 2.16 2.97
CA PHE A 199 4.84 2.93 3.02
C PHE A 199 4.59 3.54 1.65
N ALA A 200 3.46 3.16 1.05
CA ALA A 200 2.99 3.70 -0.21
C ALA A 200 1.84 4.66 0.08
N SER A 201 1.97 5.92 -0.33
CA SER A 201 1.02 6.98 0.05
C SER A 201 0.59 7.84 -1.14
N ILE A 202 -0.57 8.46 -0.96
CA ILE A 202 -1.22 9.43 -1.85
C ILE A 202 -1.56 10.64 -1.01
N PHE A 203 -1.31 11.86 -1.52
CA PHE A 203 -1.71 13.08 -0.84
C PHE A 203 -1.93 14.25 -1.82
N PRO A 204 -2.88 15.18 -1.49
CA PRO A 204 -3.94 15.03 -0.51
C PRO A 204 -4.99 13.97 -0.95
N ALA A 205 -5.58 13.22 -0.02
CA ALA A 205 -6.53 12.15 -0.37
C ALA A 205 -7.83 12.68 -1.03
N SER A 206 -8.29 13.88 -0.63
CA SER A 206 -9.50 14.51 -1.19
C SER A 206 -9.33 15.02 -2.62
N ASN A 207 -8.10 15.33 -3.02
CA ASN A 207 -7.74 15.77 -4.37
C ASN A 207 -6.33 15.31 -4.70
N PRO A 208 -6.12 14.03 -5.05
CA PRO A 208 -4.81 13.43 -5.21
C PRO A 208 -3.92 14.19 -6.21
N LYS A 209 -2.71 14.53 -5.79
CA LYS A 209 -1.71 15.23 -6.59
C LYS A 209 -0.40 14.47 -6.67
N TYR A 210 -0.04 13.80 -5.59
CA TYR A 210 1.26 13.16 -5.44
C TYR A 210 1.13 11.76 -4.87
N THR A 211 2.05 10.89 -5.29
CA THR A 211 2.31 9.61 -4.64
C THR A 211 3.72 9.64 -4.09
N LEU A 212 3.91 9.08 -2.90
CA LEU A 212 5.21 8.92 -2.27
C LEU A 212 5.38 7.48 -1.80
N ILE A 213 6.47 6.86 -2.23
CA ILE A 213 6.87 5.52 -1.78
C ILE A 213 8.15 5.66 -0.96
N VAL A 214 8.08 5.25 0.30
CA VAL A 214 9.26 5.14 1.18
C VAL A 214 9.50 3.66 1.45
N THR A 215 10.67 3.19 1.09
CA THR A 215 11.11 1.82 1.35
C THR A 215 12.41 1.85 2.13
N LEU A 216 12.45 1.13 3.25
CA LEU A 216 13.63 1.00 4.11
C LEU A 216 14.04 -0.47 4.18
N ASP A 217 15.33 -0.72 4.03
CA ASP A 217 15.94 -2.05 4.09
C ASP A 217 16.52 -2.30 5.49
N GLU A 218 16.04 -3.36 6.14
CA GLU A 218 16.40 -3.77 7.49
C GLU A 218 16.31 -2.64 8.54
N PRO A 219 15.22 -1.82 8.53
CA PRO A 219 15.09 -0.74 9.50
C PRO A 219 14.79 -1.29 10.88
N GLU A 220 15.34 -0.63 11.88
CA GLU A 220 15.09 -0.91 13.28
C GLU A 220 15.02 0.39 14.08
N ILE A 221 14.07 0.48 14.98
CA ILE A 221 13.94 1.59 15.93
C ILE A 221 13.60 1.02 17.31
N GLU A 222 14.10 1.67 18.34
CA GLU A 222 13.72 1.36 19.72
C GLU A 222 12.61 2.30 20.17
N VAL A 223 11.51 1.72 20.67
CA VAL A 223 10.38 2.47 21.23
C VAL A 223 10.05 1.85 22.59
N LEU A 224 10.20 2.64 23.65
CA LEU A 224 9.97 2.22 25.04
C LEU A 224 10.74 0.93 25.40
N GLY A 225 12.02 0.86 25.06
CA GLY A 225 12.88 -0.29 25.33
C GLY A 225 12.57 -1.54 24.49
N LYS A 226 11.71 -1.43 23.48
CA LYS A 226 11.33 -2.55 22.59
C LYS A 226 11.70 -2.25 21.14
N ARG A 227 12.38 -3.19 20.52
CA ARG A 227 12.70 -3.11 19.09
C ARG A 227 11.45 -3.19 18.23
N LYS A 228 11.29 -2.23 17.34
CA LYS A 228 10.21 -2.15 16.36
C LYS A 228 10.80 -2.13 14.96
N ARG A 229 10.26 -2.96 14.07
CA ARG A 229 10.74 -3.13 12.70
C ARG A 229 9.63 -3.00 11.65
N THR A 230 8.37 -2.90 12.07
CA THR A 230 7.26 -2.80 11.14
C THR A 230 7.16 -1.43 10.50
N ALA A 231 6.61 -1.36 9.29
CA ALA A 231 6.50 -0.12 8.51
C ALA A 231 5.81 1.02 9.25
N GLY A 232 4.82 0.71 10.11
CA GLY A 232 4.12 1.71 10.92
C GLY A 232 5.03 2.51 11.85
N PHE A 233 6.14 1.89 12.32
CA PHE A 233 7.14 2.54 13.19
C PHE A 233 8.39 3.02 12.44
N THR A 234 8.57 2.65 11.19
CA THR A 234 9.80 2.92 10.42
C THR A 234 9.53 3.74 9.17
N ALA A 235 9.01 3.17 8.09
CA ALA A 235 8.78 3.87 6.83
C ALA A 235 7.68 4.94 6.92
N VAL A 236 6.66 4.74 7.78
CA VAL A 236 5.55 5.68 7.93
C VAL A 236 5.99 7.03 8.51
N PRO A 237 6.69 7.12 9.67
CA PRO A 237 7.13 8.41 10.20
C PRO A 237 8.11 9.12 9.28
N VAL A 238 8.97 8.39 8.55
CA VAL A 238 9.86 8.98 7.54
C VAL A 238 9.06 9.62 6.41
N ALA A 239 8.02 8.94 5.92
CA ALA A 239 7.15 9.51 4.90
C ALA A 239 6.38 10.73 5.40
N ALA A 240 5.89 10.71 6.64
CA ALA A 240 5.22 11.86 7.26
C ALA A 240 6.15 13.08 7.30
N GLU A 241 7.39 12.89 7.72
CA GLU A 241 8.39 13.96 7.78
C GLU A 241 8.71 14.51 6.37
N ILE A 242 8.87 13.62 5.38
CA ILE A 242 9.05 14.03 3.99
C ILE A 242 7.85 14.87 3.52
N ILE A 243 6.62 14.37 3.70
CA ILE A 243 5.40 15.07 3.25
C ILE A 243 5.29 16.44 3.92
N SER A 244 5.52 16.53 5.24
CA SER A 244 5.44 17.80 5.97
C SER A 244 6.39 18.87 5.43
N ARG A 245 7.57 18.47 4.99
CA ARG A 245 8.59 19.37 4.43
C ARG A 245 8.37 19.70 2.96
N VAL A 246 7.95 18.71 2.14
CA VAL A 246 7.81 18.95 0.70
C VAL A 246 6.47 19.56 0.29
N ALA A 247 5.41 19.33 1.05
CA ALA A 247 4.08 19.80 0.70
C ALA A 247 3.99 21.33 0.50
N PRO A 248 4.60 22.18 1.35
CA PRO A 248 4.67 23.62 1.10
C PRO A 248 5.46 23.97 -0.16
N ILE A 249 6.57 23.26 -0.42
CA ILE A 249 7.41 23.46 -1.63
C ILE A 249 6.62 23.12 -2.90
N LEU A 250 5.73 22.12 -2.81
CA LEU A 250 4.84 21.70 -3.88
C LEU A 250 3.59 22.59 -4.00
N ASN A 251 3.54 23.71 -3.28
CA ASN A 251 2.40 24.65 -3.23
C ASN A 251 1.08 23.97 -2.82
N LEU A 252 1.14 22.92 -2.00
CA LEU A 252 -0.04 22.36 -1.38
C LEU A 252 -0.46 23.24 -0.19
N ARG A 253 -1.71 23.70 -0.22
CA ARG A 253 -2.27 24.45 0.91
C ARG A 253 -2.84 23.47 1.93
N PRO A 254 -2.54 23.63 3.24
CA PRO A 254 -3.16 22.82 4.27
C PRO A 254 -4.68 23.00 4.24
N ILE A 255 -5.40 21.88 4.31
CA ILE A 255 -6.85 21.88 4.42
C ILE A 255 -7.18 21.91 5.90
N ALA A 256 -7.93 22.93 6.35
CA ALA A 256 -8.45 22.96 7.71
C ALA A 256 -9.44 21.78 7.87
N THR A 257 -9.04 20.76 8.61
CA THR A 257 -9.93 19.66 8.97
C THR A 257 -10.46 19.92 10.37
N ASN A 258 -11.75 19.69 10.62
CA ASN A 258 -12.34 19.66 11.96
C ASN A 258 -11.81 18.49 12.82
N ASP A 259 -10.83 17.74 12.33
CA ASP A 259 -10.14 16.66 13.03
C ASP A 259 -9.16 17.17 14.13
N ALA A 260 -9.26 18.45 14.52
CA ALA A 260 -8.44 19.08 15.56
C ALA A 260 -8.82 18.67 17.01
N MET A 261 -9.62 17.62 17.20
CA MET A 261 -9.86 17.07 18.54
C MET A 261 -8.93 15.89 18.83
N GLY A 262 -7.67 16.17 19.16
CA GLY A 262 -6.75 15.09 19.54
C GLY A 262 -5.35 15.48 20.00
N TYR A 263 -4.97 16.74 19.94
CA TYR A 263 -3.71 17.19 20.54
C TYR A 263 -3.96 18.01 21.79
N THR A 264 -3.99 17.34 22.95
CA THR A 264 -3.69 17.99 24.22
C THR A 264 -2.27 18.54 24.13
N SER A 265 -2.15 19.85 24.10
CA SER A 265 -0.89 20.56 24.28
C SER A 265 -0.21 20.05 25.57
N ILE A 266 0.93 19.41 25.43
CA ILE A 266 1.86 19.26 26.54
C ILE A 266 2.46 20.66 26.72
N SER A 267 1.82 21.47 27.58
CA SER A 267 2.41 22.69 28.09
C SER A 267 3.62 22.30 28.93
N SER A 268 4.79 22.75 28.52
CA SER A 268 5.99 22.83 29.33
C SER A 268 5.70 23.51 30.67
N GLN A 269 5.88 22.83 31.75
CA GLN A 269 6.31 23.39 33.05
C GLN A 269 7.68 22.80 33.39
#